data_8c2efa2ddc84060a4d92f09497752cfe
#
_entry.id   8c2efa2ddc84060a4d92f09497752cfe
#
_cell.length_a   1.000
_cell.length_b   1.000
_cell.length_c   1.000
_cell.angle_alpha   90.00
_cell.angle_beta   90.00
_cell.angle_gamma   90.00
#
_symmetry.space_group_name_H-M   'P 1'
#
loop_
_entity.id
_entity.type
_entity.pdbx_description
1 polymer ?
#
loop_
_entity_poly.entity_id
_entity_poly.type
_entity_poly.pdbx_seq_one_letter_code
_entity_poly.pdbx_strand_id
1 'polypeptide(L)'
;MAKGFPGMGGNMNNLMKQAQMLQKQMQQAQEEISNTEFEGSANGGLVVAKVNGNKELISISIKPEIVDPDDVEMLEDLVLTAVRLALKQAEDTTSQKMGKLTGGMNIPGLF
;
A
#
# COMPACT_ATOMS: atom_id res chain seq x y z
N MET A 1 21.09 42.45 4.30
CA MET A 1 22.27 42.20 5.06
C MET A 1 22.66 40.76 5.15
N ALA A 2 23.94 40.50 4.94
CA ALA A 2 24.44 39.14 5.02
C ALA A 2 24.22 38.51 6.37
N LYS A 3 24.08 39.30 7.40
CA LYS A 3 23.90 38.79 8.74
C LYS A 3 22.58 38.04 8.93
N GLY A 4 21.58 38.37 8.13
CA GLY A 4 20.31 37.68 8.23
C GLY A 4 20.31 36.32 7.59
N PHE A 5 21.31 36.02 6.79
CA PHE A 5 21.32 34.82 5.99
C PHE A 5 22.15 33.66 6.55
N PRO A 6 23.11 33.86 7.45
CA PRO A 6 23.85 32.70 7.95
C PRO A 6 22.95 31.65 8.57
N GLY A 7 21.91 32.08 9.28
CA GLY A 7 20.94 31.17 9.82
C GLY A 7 20.13 30.47 8.77
N MET A 8 19.80 31.18 7.69
CA MET A 8 19.06 30.59 6.58
C MET A 8 19.87 29.53 5.85
N GLY A 9 21.16 29.80 5.70
CA GLY A 9 22.04 28.81 5.07
C GLY A 9 22.07 27.51 5.86
N GLY A 10 22.19 27.61 7.17
CA GLY A 10 22.15 26.45 8.03
C GLY A 10 20.81 25.76 8.02
N ASN A 11 19.72 26.54 7.96
CA ASN A 11 18.39 25.98 7.87
C ASN A 11 18.16 25.26 6.55
N MET A 12 18.69 25.80 5.47
CA MET A 12 18.56 25.15 4.18
C MET A 12 19.26 23.80 4.15
N ASN A 13 20.45 23.72 4.75
CA ASN A 13 21.14 22.44 4.85
C ASN A 13 20.33 21.44 5.66
N ASN A 14 19.75 21.87 6.76
CA ASN A 14 18.91 21.01 7.56
C ASN A 14 17.65 20.57 6.82
N LEU A 15 17.06 21.50 6.09
CA LEU A 15 15.87 21.19 5.29
C LEU A 15 16.19 20.17 4.20
N MET A 16 17.33 20.32 3.56
CA MET A 16 17.75 19.38 2.52
C MET A 16 17.99 18.00 3.11
N LYS A 17 18.65 17.94 4.26
CA LYS A 17 18.85 16.67 4.95
C LYS A 17 17.52 16.01 5.31
N GLN A 18 16.59 16.80 5.83
CA GLN A 18 15.28 16.29 6.19
C GLN A 18 14.53 15.77 4.97
N ALA A 19 14.61 16.51 3.86
CA ALA A 19 13.97 16.11 2.63
C ALA A 19 14.56 14.80 2.11
N GLN A 20 15.89 14.66 2.17
CA GLN A 20 16.56 13.44 1.76
C GLN A 20 16.18 12.26 2.65
N MET A 21 16.11 12.49 3.96
CA MET A 21 15.70 11.44 4.89
C MET A 21 14.26 11.00 4.65
N LEU A 22 13.38 11.97 4.44
CA LEU A 22 11.99 11.66 4.15
C LEU A 22 11.85 10.87 2.86
N GLN A 23 12.57 11.29 1.82
CA GLN A 23 12.54 10.58 0.54
C GLN A 23 13.04 9.15 0.69
N LYS A 24 14.10 8.97 1.47
CA LYS A 24 14.64 7.65 1.74
C LYS A 24 13.63 6.79 2.52
N GLN A 25 12.96 7.38 3.51
CA GLN A 25 11.94 6.68 4.27
C GLN A 25 10.77 6.27 3.39
N MET A 26 10.37 7.15 2.48
CA MET A 26 9.28 6.84 1.55
C MET A 26 9.67 5.70 0.62
N GLN A 27 10.90 5.71 0.12
CA GLN A 27 11.38 4.61 -0.73
C GLN A 27 11.42 3.29 0.03
N GLN A 28 11.91 3.31 1.26
CA GLN A 28 11.94 2.11 2.09
C GLN A 28 10.54 1.60 2.39
N ALA A 29 9.62 2.51 2.67
CA ALA A 29 8.23 2.13 2.92
C ALA A 29 7.60 1.51 1.68
N GLN A 30 7.88 2.06 0.50
CA GLN A 30 7.38 1.50 -0.74
C GLN A 30 7.96 0.12 -1.01
N GLU A 31 9.24 -0.09 -0.74
CA GLU A 31 9.86 -1.39 -0.89
C GLU A 31 9.24 -2.41 0.05
N GLU A 32 9.02 -2.03 1.31
CA GLU A 32 8.37 -2.89 2.28
C GLU A 32 6.97 -3.27 1.85
N ILE A 33 6.22 -2.28 1.37
CA ILE A 33 4.85 -2.51 0.89
C ILE A 33 4.88 -3.43 -0.33
N SER A 34 5.80 -3.18 -1.27
CA SER A 34 5.90 -3.99 -2.48
C SER A 34 6.18 -5.45 -2.17
N ASN A 35 6.93 -5.71 -1.11
CA ASN A 35 7.28 -7.06 -0.69
C ASN A 35 6.27 -7.67 0.28
N THR A 36 5.28 -6.90 0.71
CA THR A 36 4.26 -7.40 1.62
C THR A 36 3.15 -8.07 0.81
N GLU A 37 2.67 -9.20 1.32
CA GLU A 37 1.55 -9.91 0.72
C GLU A 37 0.27 -9.55 1.44
N PHE A 38 -0.78 -9.36 0.66
CA PHE A 38 -2.11 -9.05 1.18
C PHE A 38 -3.07 -10.11 0.69
N GLU A 39 -3.96 -10.53 1.57
CA GLU A 39 -4.92 -11.56 1.26
C GLU A 39 -6.33 -11.00 1.21
N GLY A 40 -7.11 -11.51 0.27
CA GLY A 40 -8.54 -11.32 0.25
C GLY A 40 -9.20 -12.68 0.18
N SER A 41 -10.24 -12.90 0.95
CA SER A 41 -10.94 -14.17 0.93
C SER A 41 -12.41 -13.97 0.65
N ALA A 42 -12.99 -14.91 -0.04
CA ALA A 42 -14.41 -14.92 -0.34
C ALA A 42 -15.03 -16.16 0.27
N ASN A 43 -16.27 -16.00 0.74
CA ASN A 43 -17.10 -17.07 1.25
C ASN A 43 -16.39 -17.89 2.36
N GLY A 44 -15.86 -17.16 3.34
CA GLY A 44 -15.25 -17.81 4.52
C GLY A 44 -13.93 -18.52 4.24
N GLY A 45 -13.20 -18.09 3.21
CA GLY A 45 -11.90 -18.67 2.90
C GLY A 45 -11.96 -19.79 1.85
N LEU A 46 -13.09 -19.98 1.21
CA LEU A 46 -13.19 -20.97 0.14
C LEU A 46 -12.38 -20.57 -1.08
N VAL A 47 -12.25 -19.26 -1.32
CA VAL A 47 -11.35 -18.71 -2.32
C VAL A 47 -10.50 -17.65 -1.65
N VAL A 48 -9.19 -17.77 -1.77
CA VAL A 48 -8.24 -16.81 -1.20
C VAL A 48 -7.32 -16.32 -2.31
N ALA A 49 -7.24 -15.00 -2.46
CA ALA A 49 -6.32 -14.38 -3.39
C ALA A 49 -5.22 -13.67 -2.61
N LYS A 50 -4.02 -13.71 -3.13
CA LYS A 50 -2.87 -12.98 -2.56
C LYS A 50 -2.33 -12.04 -3.61
N VAL A 51 -2.10 -10.80 -3.20
CA VAL A 51 -1.45 -9.78 -4.02
C VAL A 51 -0.32 -9.16 -3.23
N ASN A 52 0.63 -8.55 -3.93
CA ASN A 52 1.66 -7.75 -3.26
C ASN A 52 1.28 -6.28 -3.27
N GLY A 53 2.14 -5.44 -2.69
CA GLY A 53 1.88 -4.01 -2.61
C GLY A 53 1.91 -3.31 -3.97
N ASN A 54 2.46 -3.93 -4.99
CA ASN A 54 2.43 -3.43 -6.36
C ASN A 54 1.15 -3.82 -7.09
N LYS A 55 0.21 -4.43 -6.36
CA LYS A 55 -1.06 -4.88 -6.90
C LYS A 55 -0.90 -6.00 -7.94
N GLU A 56 0.16 -6.77 -7.80
CA GLU A 56 0.37 -7.95 -8.62
C GLU A 56 -0.27 -9.15 -7.94
N LEU A 57 -1.01 -9.92 -8.71
CA LEU A 57 -1.63 -11.13 -8.20
C LEU A 57 -0.55 -12.22 -8.09
N ILE A 58 -0.38 -12.72 -6.87
CA ILE A 58 0.65 -13.72 -6.58
C ILE A 58 0.09 -15.13 -6.67
N SER A 59 -1.09 -15.34 -6.07
CA SER A 59 -1.69 -16.68 -6.05
C SER A 59 -3.18 -16.59 -5.83
N ILE A 60 -3.86 -17.64 -6.25
CA ILE A 60 -5.27 -17.87 -5.96
C ILE A 60 -5.38 -19.30 -5.44
N SER A 61 -6.01 -19.44 -4.29
CA SER A 61 -6.29 -20.75 -3.70
C SER A 61 -7.79 -20.98 -3.71
N ILE A 62 -8.19 -22.07 -4.29
CA ILE A 62 -9.60 -22.44 -4.41
C ILE A 62 -9.79 -23.81 -3.77
N LYS A 63 -10.72 -23.92 -2.84
CA LYS A 63 -11.02 -25.22 -2.27
C LYS A 63 -11.82 -26.05 -3.25
N PRO A 64 -11.44 -27.31 -3.48
CA PRO A 64 -12.10 -28.12 -4.49
C PRO A 64 -13.60 -28.30 -4.28
N GLU A 65 -14.05 -28.21 -3.04
CA GLU A 65 -15.46 -28.42 -2.70
C GLU A 65 -16.41 -27.41 -3.34
N ILE A 66 -15.90 -26.24 -3.75
CA ILE A 66 -16.74 -25.23 -4.40
C ILE A 66 -16.61 -25.24 -5.92
N VAL A 67 -15.78 -26.11 -6.47
CA VAL A 67 -15.62 -26.20 -7.92
C VAL A 67 -16.75 -27.05 -8.46
N ASP A 68 -17.73 -26.38 -9.04
CA ASP A 68 -18.91 -27.02 -9.61
C ASP A 68 -18.96 -26.69 -11.11
N PRO A 69 -18.79 -27.70 -11.99
CA PRO A 69 -18.82 -27.44 -13.44
C PRO A 69 -20.17 -26.91 -13.91
N ASP A 70 -21.21 -27.13 -13.15
CA ASP A 70 -22.54 -26.65 -13.51
C ASP A 70 -22.81 -25.23 -13.04
N ASP A 71 -21.91 -24.66 -12.24
CA ASP A 71 -22.07 -23.31 -11.72
C ASP A 71 -20.73 -22.56 -11.74
N VAL A 72 -20.19 -22.36 -12.92
CA VAL A 72 -18.93 -21.68 -13.12
C VAL A 72 -19.04 -20.20 -12.75
N GLU A 73 -20.19 -19.60 -12.96
CA GLU A 73 -20.41 -18.20 -12.61
C GLU A 73 -20.19 -17.93 -11.13
N MET A 74 -20.63 -18.83 -10.28
CA MET A 74 -20.39 -18.69 -8.84
C MET A 74 -18.89 -18.65 -8.54
N LEU A 75 -18.14 -19.54 -9.16
CA LEU A 75 -16.69 -19.57 -8.95
C LEU A 75 -16.03 -18.30 -9.46
N GLU A 76 -16.44 -17.82 -10.61
CA GLU A 76 -15.92 -16.57 -11.16
C GLU A 76 -16.18 -15.40 -10.21
N ASP A 77 -17.37 -15.31 -9.67
CA ASP A 77 -17.75 -14.26 -8.73
C ASP A 77 -16.92 -14.33 -7.44
N LEU A 78 -16.70 -15.54 -6.93
CA LEU A 78 -15.90 -15.71 -5.72
C LEU A 78 -14.44 -15.33 -5.93
N VAL A 79 -13.88 -15.70 -7.07
CA VAL A 79 -12.51 -15.33 -7.43
C VAL A 79 -12.41 -13.80 -7.55
N LEU A 80 -13.34 -13.20 -8.25
CA LEU A 80 -13.35 -11.75 -8.42
C LEU A 80 -13.45 -11.03 -7.08
N THR A 81 -14.30 -11.50 -6.20
CA THR A 81 -14.48 -10.94 -4.86
C THR A 81 -13.19 -11.04 -4.06
N ALA A 82 -12.57 -12.21 -4.06
CA ALA A 82 -11.31 -12.41 -3.32
C ALA A 82 -10.21 -11.50 -3.82
N VAL A 83 -10.06 -11.39 -5.14
CA VAL A 83 -9.04 -10.53 -5.74
C VAL A 83 -9.30 -9.06 -5.40
N ARG A 84 -10.54 -8.61 -5.50
CA ARG A 84 -10.90 -7.22 -5.16
C ARG A 84 -10.62 -6.90 -3.70
N LEU A 85 -10.92 -7.83 -2.80
CA LEU A 85 -10.66 -7.63 -1.38
C LEU A 85 -9.16 -7.57 -1.10
N ALA A 86 -8.36 -8.42 -1.77
CA ALA A 86 -6.91 -8.39 -1.61
C ALA A 86 -6.34 -7.06 -2.12
N LEU A 87 -6.78 -6.59 -3.27
CA LEU A 87 -6.33 -5.33 -3.83
C LEU A 87 -6.73 -4.14 -2.95
N LYS A 88 -7.93 -4.19 -2.40
CA LYS A 88 -8.39 -3.14 -1.51
C LYS A 88 -7.55 -3.09 -0.23
N GLN A 89 -7.23 -4.24 0.32
CA GLN A 89 -6.39 -4.31 1.51
C GLN A 89 -4.99 -3.75 1.23
N ALA A 90 -4.42 -4.08 0.08
CA ALA A 90 -3.13 -3.52 -0.32
C ALA A 90 -3.20 -2.01 -0.45
N GLU A 91 -4.26 -1.49 -1.06
CA GLU A 91 -4.45 -0.06 -1.25
C GLU A 91 -4.64 0.65 0.09
N ASP A 92 -5.49 0.13 0.96
CA ASP A 92 -5.76 0.73 2.26
C ASP A 92 -4.49 0.74 3.12
N THR A 93 -3.74 -0.35 3.13
CA THR A 93 -2.51 -0.43 3.91
C THR A 93 -1.45 0.53 3.37
N THR A 94 -1.33 0.61 2.05
CA THR A 94 -0.40 1.55 1.41
C THR A 94 -0.75 2.98 1.78
N SER A 95 -2.02 3.34 1.68
CA SER A 95 -2.49 4.69 2.04
C SER A 95 -2.22 5.01 3.50
N GLN A 96 -2.45 4.05 4.39
CA GLN A 96 -2.20 4.26 5.82
C GLN A 96 -0.72 4.45 6.11
N LYS A 97 0.14 3.63 5.52
CA LYS A 97 1.57 3.74 5.73
C LYS A 97 2.13 5.04 5.19
N MET A 98 1.73 5.41 3.98
CA MET A 98 2.19 6.65 3.38
C MET A 98 1.62 7.86 4.12
N GLY A 99 0.39 7.76 4.60
CA GLY A 99 -0.21 8.81 5.43
C GLY A 99 0.53 9.03 6.73
N LYS A 100 1.01 7.96 7.35
CA LYS A 100 1.80 8.09 8.58
C LYS A 100 3.13 8.77 8.32
N LEU A 101 3.78 8.45 7.21
CA LEU A 101 5.06 9.07 6.86
C LEU A 101 4.90 10.56 6.59
N THR A 102 3.80 10.94 5.96
CA THR A 102 3.55 12.34 5.64
C THR A 102 2.73 13.06 6.70
N GLY A 103 2.29 12.34 7.74
CA GLY A 103 1.45 12.91 8.78
C GLY A 103 2.10 14.05 9.52
N GLY A 104 3.41 13.97 9.77
CA GLY A 104 4.16 15.05 10.41
C GLY A 104 4.33 16.26 9.52
N MET A 105 4.08 16.12 8.25
CA MET A 105 4.17 17.20 7.28
C MET A 105 2.79 17.68 6.84
N ASN A 106 1.76 17.29 7.56
CA ASN A 106 0.41 17.67 7.23
C ASN A 106 0.27 19.20 7.30
N ILE A 107 -0.09 19.77 6.18
CA ILE A 107 -0.31 21.21 6.07
C ILE A 107 -1.81 21.45 5.99
N PRO A 108 -2.38 22.15 6.99
CA PRO A 108 -3.84 22.31 7.03
C PRO A 108 -4.41 22.96 5.78
N GLY A 109 -3.65 23.80 5.12
CA GLY A 109 -4.12 24.47 3.94
C GLY A 109 -4.27 23.59 2.71
N LEU A 110 -3.77 22.38 2.74
CA LEU A 110 -3.84 21.46 1.62
C LEU A 110 -5.13 20.64 1.59
N PHE A 111 -5.90 20.66 2.65
CA PHE A 111 -7.11 19.85 2.74
C PHE A 111 -8.32 20.66 3.09
#